data_6d6a97c3d3a7baefe8fbc982dd81aa77
#
_entry.id   6d6a97c3d3a7baefe8fbc982dd81aa77
#
_cell.length_a   1.000
_cell.length_b   1.000
_cell.length_c   1.000
_cell.angle_alpha   90.00
_cell.angle_beta   90.00
_cell.angle_gamma   90.00
#
_symmetry.space_group_name_H-M   'P 1'
#
loop_
_entity.id
_entity.type
_entity.pdbx_description
1 polymer ?
#
loop_
_entity_poly.entity_id
_entity_poly.type
_entity_poly.pdbx_seq_one_letter_code
_entity_poly.pdbx_strand_id
1 'polypeptide(L)'
;MLLDTKLGETLRRVQSLNFGAIWYKVFSDKALQRRVLNWIRQDQLFKQGIDEKGRVIGLYSIATQNINPSKKAGTHYTLFDSGEFYRSFFIAVSRNDITINADPIKTDAGKSENLFTKYGDGIIGLTDENKSKLSALVMEKFNKELQRILL
;
A
#
# COMPACT_ATOMS: atom_id res chain seq x y z
N MET A 1 -13.19 -45.22 14.01
CA MET A 1 -13.05 -44.08 14.94
C MET A 1 -13.38 -42.76 14.23
N LEU A 2 -13.78 -41.75 14.97
CA LEU A 2 -14.12 -40.42 14.39
C LEU A 2 -12.99 -39.84 13.51
N LEU A 3 -11.74 -40.11 13.87
CA LEU A 3 -10.55 -39.62 13.17
C LEU A 3 -10.33 -40.21 11.78
N ASP A 4 -10.98 -41.33 11.47
CA ASP A 4 -10.88 -41.98 10.16
C ASP A 4 -12.02 -41.59 9.22
N THR A 5 -12.86 -40.68 9.67
CA THR A 5 -13.96 -40.14 8.89
C THR A 5 -13.56 -38.84 8.20
N LYS A 6 -14.32 -38.42 7.20
CA LYS A 6 -14.14 -37.12 6.54
C LYS A 6 -14.15 -35.95 7.55
N LEU A 7 -14.98 -36.05 8.59
CA LEU A 7 -15.01 -35.07 9.68
C LEU A 7 -13.71 -35.08 10.46
N GLY A 8 -13.18 -36.25 10.80
CA GLY A 8 -11.90 -36.40 11.50
C GLY A 8 -10.72 -35.82 10.69
N GLU A 9 -10.71 -36.04 9.37
CA GLU A 9 -9.70 -35.42 8.48
C GLU A 9 -9.80 -33.89 8.48
N THR A 10 -11.01 -33.36 8.41
CA THR A 10 -11.25 -31.92 8.46
C THR A 10 -10.80 -31.34 9.79
N LEU A 11 -11.09 -31.97 10.91
CA LEU A 11 -10.63 -31.57 12.24
C LEU A 11 -9.10 -31.52 12.34
N ARG A 12 -8.40 -32.52 11.80
CA ARG A 12 -6.93 -32.52 11.75
C ARG A 12 -6.40 -31.36 10.92
N ARG A 13 -7.00 -31.04 9.77
CA ARG A 13 -6.63 -29.90 8.96
C ARG A 13 -6.83 -28.58 9.70
N VAL A 14 -7.96 -28.41 10.39
CA VAL A 14 -8.21 -27.21 11.21
C VAL A 14 -7.16 -27.07 12.32
N GLN A 15 -6.84 -28.16 13.02
CA GLN A 15 -5.84 -28.15 14.10
C GLN A 15 -4.43 -27.84 13.59
N SER A 16 -4.12 -28.17 12.33
CA SER A 16 -2.82 -27.92 11.70
C SER A 16 -2.72 -26.54 11.04
N LEU A 17 -3.77 -25.72 11.06
CA LEU A 17 -3.76 -24.40 10.43
C LEU A 17 -2.70 -23.48 11.05
N ASN A 18 -1.93 -22.87 10.18
CA ASN A 18 -0.99 -21.82 10.53
C ASN A 18 -1.47 -20.49 9.92
N PHE A 19 -2.18 -19.70 10.70
CA PHE A 19 -2.74 -18.42 10.25
C PHE A 19 -1.66 -17.43 9.80
N GLY A 20 -0.53 -17.40 10.49
CA GLY A 20 0.60 -16.55 10.08
C GLY A 20 1.12 -16.89 8.69
N ALA A 21 1.20 -18.17 8.34
CA ALA A 21 1.59 -18.61 7.00
C ALA A 21 0.54 -18.22 5.94
N ILE A 22 -0.74 -18.30 6.27
CA ILE A 22 -1.83 -17.89 5.37
C ILE A 22 -1.78 -16.39 5.11
N TRP A 23 -1.63 -15.57 6.16
CA TRP A 23 -1.48 -14.12 6.04
C TRP A 23 -0.26 -13.75 5.22
N TYR A 24 0.88 -14.39 5.48
CA TYR A 24 2.10 -14.17 4.70
C TYR A 24 1.88 -14.44 3.22
N LYS A 25 1.19 -15.53 2.88
CA LYS A 25 0.88 -15.89 1.50
C LYS A 25 -0.05 -14.86 0.86
N VAL A 26 -1.11 -14.43 1.54
CA VAL A 26 -2.06 -13.43 1.04
C VAL A 26 -1.37 -12.10 0.77
N PHE A 27 -0.59 -11.59 1.72
CA PHE A 27 0.11 -10.32 1.57
C PHE A 27 1.32 -10.39 0.63
N SER A 28 1.85 -11.57 0.35
CA SER A 28 2.93 -11.77 -0.62
C SER A 28 2.44 -11.83 -2.08
N ASP A 29 1.15 -11.84 -2.30
CA ASP A 29 0.55 -11.76 -3.65
C ASP A 29 0.95 -10.45 -4.32
N LYS A 30 1.70 -10.55 -5.42
CA LYS A 30 2.22 -9.37 -6.13
C LYS A 30 1.13 -8.53 -6.79
N ALA A 31 0.02 -9.14 -7.22
CA ALA A 31 -1.12 -8.41 -7.76
C ALA A 31 -1.81 -7.58 -6.68
N LEU A 32 -1.99 -8.15 -5.47
CA LEU A 32 -2.50 -7.42 -4.32
C LEU A 32 -1.59 -6.24 -3.96
N GLN A 33 -0.29 -6.47 -3.87
CA GLN A 33 0.69 -5.42 -3.53
C GLN A 33 0.67 -4.28 -4.54
N ARG A 34 0.66 -4.58 -5.84
CA ARG A 34 0.54 -3.54 -6.89
C ARG A 34 -0.73 -2.72 -6.75
N ARG A 35 -1.84 -3.38 -6.45
CA ARG A 35 -3.14 -2.70 -6.27
C ARG A 35 -3.10 -1.74 -5.09
N VAL A 36 -2.58 -2.18 -3.95
CA VAL A 36 -2.42 -1.34 -2.75
C VAL A 36 -1.52 -0.14 -3.03
N LEU A 37 -0.36 -0.36 -3.65
CA LEU A 37 0.56 0.72 -3.98
C LEU A 37 -0.03 1.70 -4.99
N ASN A 38 -0.86 1.23 -5.93
CA ASN A 38 -1.54 2.11 -6.88
C ASN A 38 -2.62 2.97 -6.22
N TRP A 39 -3.30 2.50 -5.17
CA TRP A 39 -4.20 3.36 -4.39
C TRP A 39 -3.45 4.56 -3.80
N ILE A 40 -2.22 4.36 -3.33
CA ILE A 40 -1.42 5.45 -2.79
C ILE A 40 -0.88 6.33 -3.92
N ARG A 41 -0.18 5.75 -4.88
CA ARG A 41 0.51 6.50 -5.94
C ARG A 41 -0.45 7.20 -6.88
N GLN A 42 -1.46 6.50 -7.41
CA GLN A 42 -2.34 7.03 -8.45
C GLN A 42 -3.57 7.75 -7.87
N ASP A 43 -4.21 7.15 -6.88
CA ASP A 43 -5.48 7.72 -6.37
C ASP A 43 -5.24 8.78 -5.30
N GLN A 44 -4.41 8.51 -4.29
CA GLN A 44 -4.16 9.47 -3.22
C GLN A 44 -3.19 10.59 -3.65
N LEU A 45 -2.00 10.24 -4.13
CA LEU A 45 -0.97 11.25 -4.44
C LEU A 45 -1.24 11.94 -5.78
N PHE A 46 -1.37 11.19 -6.86
CA PHE A 46 -1.47 11.80 -8.19
C PHE A 46 -2.80 12.49 -8.44
N LYS A 47 -3.92 11.81 -8.22
CA LYS A 47 -5.26 12.36 -8.50
C LYS A 47 -5.74 13.36 -7.46
N GLN A 48 -5.48 13.10 -6.18
CA GLN A 48 -6.04 13.89 -5.07
C GLN A 48 -5.01 14.76 -4.33
N GLY A 49 -3.74 14.39 -4.36
CA GLY A 49 -2.68 15.10 -3.64
C GLY A 49 -2.86 15.07 -2.12
N ILE A 50 -3.30 13.94 -1.57
CA ILE A 50 -3.63 13.78 -0.15
C ILE A 50 -2.72 12.78 0.55
N ASP A 51 -2.55 12.97 1.87
CA ASP A 51 -1.89 12.03 2.77
C ASP A 51 -2.88 10.96 3.31
N GLU A 52 -2.38 10.11 4.20
CA GLU A 52 -3.17 9.04 4.84
C GLU A 52 -4.37 9.53 5.65
N LYS A 53 -4.37 10.80 6.07
CA LYS A 53 -5.48 11.43 6.80
C LYS A 53 -6.45 12.17 5.87
N GLY A 54 -6.25 12.08 4.57
CA GLY A 54 -7.06 12.78 3.57
C GLY A 54 -6.76 14.26 3.48
N ARG A 55 -5.64 14.74 4.04
CA ARG A 55 -5.26 16.16 3.98
C ARG A 55 -4.48 16.44 2.71
N VAL A 56 -4.80 17.54 2.05
CA VAL A 56 -4.04 18.02 0.89
C VAL A 56 -2.59 18.32 1.32
N ILE A 57 -1.64 17.73 0.61
CA ILE A 57 -0.20 17.83 0.91
C ILE A 57 0.28 19.27 0.69
N GLY A 58 -0.18 19.92 -0.37
CA GLY A 58 0.11 21.30 -0.70
C GLY A 58 -0.36 21.68 -2.09
N LEU A 59 -0.25 22.96 -2.40
CA LEU A 59 -0.65 23.53 -3.69
C LEU A 59 0.54 24.18 -4.38
N TYR A 60 0.64 24.05 -5.70
CA TYR A 60 1.68 24.70 -6.49
C TYR A 60 1.51 26.22 -6.47
N SER A 61 2.63 26.92 -6.36
CA SER A 61 2.69 28.38 -6.46
C SER A 61 2.81 28.84 -7.92
N ILE A 62 2.55 30.15 -8.14
CA ILE A 62 2.80 30.79 -9.43
C ILE A 62 4.29 30.69 -9.82
N ALA A 63 5.19 30.82 -8.85
CA ALA A 63 6.63 30.69 -9.09
C ALA A 63 6.99 29.29 -9.60
N THR A 64 6.39 28.24 -9.03
CA THR A 64 6.57 26.86 -9.50
C THR A 64 6.03 26.67 -10.92
N GLN A 65 4.86 27.23 -11.23
CA GLN A 65 4.28 27.18 -12.57
C GLN A 65 5.17 27.88 -13.61
N ASN A 66 5.80 28.98 -13.25
CA ASN A 66 6.72 29.73 -14.17
C ASN A 66 7.95 28.89 -14.50
N ILE A 67 8.44 28.08 -13.58
CA ILE A 67 9.58 27.18 -13.79
C ILE A 67 9.13 25.90 -14.56
N ASN A 68 7.99 25.37 -14.21
CA ASN A 68 7.43 24.16 -14.84
C ASN A 68 5.93 24.37 -15.13
N PRO A 69 5.58 24.74 -16.37
CA PRO A 69 4.18 25.05 -16.76
C PRO A 69 3.19 23.87 -16.59
N SER A 70 3.68 22.63 -16.48
CA SER A 70 2.83 21.48 -16.20
C SER A 70 2.28 21.47 -14.77
N LYS A 71 2.94 22.18 -13.85
CA LYS A 71 2.56 22.33 -12.45
C LYS A 71 1.74 23.61 -12.26
N LYS A 72 0.46 23.55 -12.60
CA LYS A 72 -0.43 24.72 -12.55
C LYS A 72 -0.61 25.24 -11.13
N ALA A 73 -0.46 26.56 -10.96
CA ALA A 73 -0.69 27.23 -9.68
C ALA A 73 -2.09 26.95 -9.14
N GLY A 74 -2.20 26.72 -7.84
CA GLY A 74 -3.46 26.40 -7.17
C GLY A 74 -3.90 24.94 -7.30
N THR A 75 -3.22 24.11 -8.08
CA THR A 75 -3.45 22.66 -8.11
C THR A 75 -2.58 21.96 -7.06
N HIS A 76 -3.02 20.79 -6.60
CA HIS A 76 -2.33 20.03 -5.57
C HIS A 76 -0.98 19.48 -6.03
N TYR A 77 -0.07 19.27 -5.08
CA TYR A 77 1.16 18.53 -5.32
C TYR A 77 0.84 17.07 -5.66
N THR A 78 1.60 16.52 -6.62
CA THR A 78 1.50 15.09 -6.98
C THR A 78 2.67 14.28 -6.43
N LEU A 79 3.75 14.93 -6.02
CA LEU A 79 5.04 14.32 -5.68
C LEU A 79 5.62 13.48 -6.83
N PHE A 80 5.12 13.71 -8.04
CA PHE A 80 5.59 13.08 -9.26
C PHE A 80 6.40 14.09 -10.07
N ASP A 81 7.68 13.83 -10.22
CA ASP A 81 8.60 14.59 -11.08
C ASP A 81 9.17 13.66 -12.15
N SER A 82 10.29 13.01 -11.83
CA SER A 82 10.88 11.95 -12.67
C SER A 82 10.17 10.59 -12.52
N GLY A 83 9.29 10.46 -11.53
CA GLY A 83 8.65 9.20 -11.15
C GLY A 83 9.50 8.32 -10.22
N GLU A 84 10.68 8.80 -9.82
CA GLU A 84 11.62 8.05 -9.00
C GLU A 84 11.02 7.69 -7.63
N PHE A 85 10.40 8.67 -6.96
CA PHE A 85 9.70 8.43 -5.70
C PHE A 85 8.61 7.36 -5.85
N TYR A 86 7.78 7.45 -6.88
CA TYR A 86 6.71 6.47 -7.12
C TYR A 86 7.23 5.07 -7.39
N ARG A 87 8.34 4.94 -8.11
CA ARG A 87 8.97 3.64 -8.39
C ARG A 87 9.64 3.02 -7.17
N SER A 88 9.96 3.82 -6.16
CA SER A 88 10.62 3.34 -4.94
C SER A 88 9.66 2.65 -3.95
N PHE A 89 8.34 2.75 -4.15
CA PHE A 89 7.36 2.12 -3.27
C PHE A 89 7.46 0.60 -3.30
N PHE A 90 7.47 0.00 -2.14
CA PHE A 90 7.38 -1.45 -1.99
C PHE A 90 6.69 -1.84 -0.69
N ILE A 91 6.20 -3.08 -0.64
CA ILE A 91 5.61 -3.67 0.56
C ILE A 91 6.56 -4.74 1.09
N ALA A 92 6.98 -4.59 2.35
CA ALA A 92 7.68 -5.61 3.11
C ALA A 92 6.66 -6.44 3.88
N VAL A 93 6.75 -7.76 3.78
CA VAL A 93 5.81 -8.70 4.40
C VAL A 93 6.57 -9.62 5.35
N SER A 94 6.05 -9.75 6.57
CA SER A 94 6.45 -10.77 7.52
C SER A 94 5.22 -11.59 7.94
N ARG A 95 5.40 -12.60 8.78
CA ARG A 95 4.26 -13.40 9.29
C ARG A 95 3.33 -12.60 10.20
N ASN A 96 3.82 -11.53 10.80
CA ASN A 96 3.11 -10.76 11.83
C ASN A 96 2.74 -9.37 11.36
N ASP A 97 3.32 -8.89 10.24
CA ASP A 97 3.23 -7.50 9.87
C ASP A 97 3.42 -7.28 8.37
N ILE A 98 2.85 -6.20 7.87
CA ILE A 98 3.14 -5.63 6.56
C ILE A 98 3.54 -4.17 6.73
N THR A 99 4.50 -3.73 5.94
CA THR A 99 4.98 -2.35 5.96
C THR A 99 5.05 -1.80 4.54
N ILE A 100 4.49 -0.62 4.34
CA ILE A 100 4.64 0.13 3.09
C ILE A 100 5.84 1.04 3.25
N ASN A 101 6.77 0.98 2.30
CA ASN A 101 8.01 1.74 2.29
C ASN A 101 8.20 2.45 0.96
N ALA A 102 8.94 3.56 1.00
CA ALA A 102 9.42 4.27 -0.18
C ALA A 102 10.72 5.00 0.17
N ASP A 103 11.54 5.31 -0.83
CA ASP A 103 12.71 6.15 -0.65
C ASP A 103 12.26 7.62 -0.65
N PRO A 104 12.37 8.34 0.49
CA PRO A 104 11.94 9.72 0.58
C PRO A 104 12.94 10.72 -0.01
N ILE A 105 14.12 10.28 -0.40
CA ILE A 105 15.17 11.18 -0.87
C ILE A 105 14.96 11.53 -2.33
N LYS A 106 14.76 12.82 -2.57
CA LYS A 106 14.71 13.40 -3.91
C LYS A 106 15.97 14.22 -4.14
N THR A 107 16.66 13.96 -5.24
CA THR A 107 17.83 14.75 -5.64
C THR A 107 17.55 15.48 -6.94
N ASP A 108 17.70 16.80 -6.92
CA ASP A 108 17.54 17.65 -8.08
C ASP A 108 18.65 18.71 -8.10
N ALA A 109 19.31 18.88 -9.24
CA ALA A 109 20.39 19.84 -9.45
C ALA A 109 21.47 19.84 -8.35
N GLY A 110 21.84 18.65 -7.84
CA GLY A 110 22.85 18.47 -6.80
C GLY A 110 22.37 18.78 -5.37
N LYS A 111 21.09 19.08 -5.20
CA LYS A 111 20.44 19.27 -3.88
C LYS A 111 19.57 18.08 -3.56
N SER A 112 19.68 17.59 -2.32
CA SER A 112 18.82 16.51 -1.82
C SER A 112 17.77 17.05 -0.88
N GLU A 113 16.55 16.55 -1.01
CA GLU A 113 15.40 16.85 -0.16
C GLU A 113 14.80 15.55 0.37
N ASN A 114 14.44 15.53 1.65
CA ASN A 114 13.73 14.40 2.25
C ASN A 114 12.23 14.71 2.30
N LEU A 115 11.44 13.97 1.52
CA LEU A 115 10.01 14.20 1.41
C LEU A 115 9.25 13.89 2.72
N PHE A 116 9.73 12.94 3.54
CA PHE A 116 9.11 12.65 4.84
C PHE A 116 9.35 13.77 5.85
N THR A 117 10.52 14.37 5.82
CA THR A 117 10.82 15.55 6.66
C THR A 117 9.94 16.74 6.26
N LYS A 118 9.69 16.90 4.98
CA LYS A 118 8.92 18.04 4.44
C LYS A 118 7.41 17.87 4.59
N TYR A 119 6.88 16.67 4.31
CA TYR A 119 5.44 16.43 4.21
C TYR A 119 4.91 15.40 5.23
N GLY A 120 5.79 14.80 6.02
CA GLY A 120 5.45 13.69 6.91
C GLY A 120 5.47 12.34 6.19
N ASP A 121 5.62 11.27 6.94
CA ASP A 121 5.61 9.90 6.43
C ASP A 121 4.20 9.39 6.05
N GLY A 122 3.15 10.10 6.44
CA GLY A 122 1.78 9.83 6.05
C GLY A 122 1.50 9.92 4.55
N ILE A 123 2.43 10.47 3.76
CA ILE A 123 2.33 10.50 2.29
C ILE A 123 2.43 9.10 1.65
N ILE A 124 2.93 8.10 2.36
CA ILE A 124 2.96 6.71 1.90
C ILE A 124 1.93 5.83 2.61
N GLY A 125 1.11 6.38 3.49
CA GLY A 125 0.06 5.64 4.20
C GLY A 125 -1.24 5.55 3.41
N LEU A 126 -2.07 4.57 3.79
CA LEU A 126 -3.42 4.41 3.24
C LEU A 126 -4.41 5.28 4.00
N THR A 127 -5.33 5.90 3.27
CA THR A 127 -6.52 6.53 3.87
C THR A 127 -7.42 5.47 4.52
N ASP A 128 -8.31 5.88 5.41
CA ASP A 128 -9.27 4.97 6.05
C ASP A 128 -10.18 4.27 5.02
N GLU A 129 -10.57 4.97 3.96
CA GLU A 129 -11.31 4.39 2.85
C GLU A 129 -10.52 3.25 2.18
N ASN A 130 -9.25 3.49 1.86
CA ASN A 130 -8.39 2.48 1.23
C ASN A 130 -8.01 1.34 2.18
N LYS A 131 -7.89 1.60 3.48
CA LYS A 131 -7.75 0.54 4.50
C LYS A 131 -8.97 -0.37 4.54
N SER A 132 -10.17 0.17 4.43
CA SER A 132 -11.40 -0.62 4.37
C SER A 132 -11.46 -1.48 3.11
N LYS A 133 -11.07 -0.95 1.96
CA LYS A 133 -10.95 -1.71 0.70
C LYS A 133 -9.93 -2.84 0.82
N LEU A 134 -8.78 -2.55 1.43
CA LEU A 134 -7.74 -3.56 1.67
C LEU A 134 -8.25 -4.68 2.58
N SER A 135 -8.89 -4.32 3.68
CA SER A 135 -9.47 -5.28 4.63
C SER A 135 -10.44 -6.24 3.93
N ALA A 136 -11.37 -5.72 3.14
CA ALA A 136 -12.33 -6.54 2.39
C ALA A 136 -11.64 -7.49 1.40
N LEU A 137 -10.66 -6.98 0.63
CA LEU A 137 -9.93 -7.77 -0.35
C LEU A 137 -9.06 -8.85 0.29
N VAL A 138 -8.41 -8.53 1.39
CA VAL A 138 -7.57 -9.48 2.15
C VAL A 138 -8.43 -10.58 2.77
N MET A 139 -9.57 -10.24 3.34
CA MET A 139 -10.49 -11.24 3.91
C MET A 139 -11.04 -12.18 2.83
N GLU A 140 -11.37 -11.68 1.66
CA GLU A 140 -11.78 -12.52 0.53
C GLU A 140 -10.69 -13.53 0.16
N LYS A 141 -9.45 -13.07 0.00
CA LYS A 141 -8.30 -13.93 -0.33
C LYS A 141 -7.97 -14.92 0.79
N PHE A 142 -8.05 -14.48 2.03
CA PHE A 142 -7.85 -15.34 3.20
C PHE A 142 -8.88 -16.48 3.25
N ASN A 143 -10.15 -16.16 3.04
CA ASN A 143 -11.22 -17.15 3.02
C ASN A 143 -11.05 -18.17 1.88
N LYS A 144 -10.61 -17.73 0.70
CA LYS A 144 -10.29 -18.63 -0.42
C LYS A 144 -9.16 -19.60 -0.06
N GLU A 145 -8.10 -19.13 0.61
CA GLU A 145 -7.02 -19.98 1.08
C GLU A 145 -7.49 -20.98 2.14
N LEU A 146 -8.33 -20.56 3.09
CA LEU A 146 -8.93 -21.47 4.07
C LEU A 146 -9.75 -22.57 3.39
N GLN A 147 -10.60 -22.21 2.45
CA GLN A 147 -11.42 -23.19 1.71
C GLN A 147 -10.52 -24.17 0.95
N ARG A 148 -9.46 -23.70 0.31
CA ARG A 148 -8.51 -24.57 -0.39
C ARG A 148 -7.84 -25.57 0.55
N ILE A 149 -7.50 -25.17 1.78
CA ILE A 149 -6.85 -26.03 2.78
C ILE A 149 -7.84 -27.02 3.38
N LEU A 150 -9.07 -26.57 3.66
CA LEU A 150 -10.08 -27.37 4.38
C LEU A 150 -10.89 -28.30 3.48
N LEU A 151 -11.03 -27.98 2.21
CA LEU A 151 -11.78 -28.77 1.22
C LEU A 151 -10.84 -29.48 0.26
#